data_a1af8f5bfc72a1be6915a6e4e79404aa
#
_entry.id   a1af8f5bfc72a1be6915a6e4e79404aa
#
_cell.length_a   1.000
_cell.length_b   1.000
_cell.length_c   1.000
_cell.angle_alpha   90.00
_cell.angle_beta   90.00
_cell.angle_gamma   90.00
#
_symmetry.space_group_name_H-M   'P 1'
#
loop_
_entity.id
_entity.type
_entity.pdbx_description
1 polymer ?
#
loop_
_entity_poly.entity_id
_entity_poly.type
_entity_poly.pdbx_seq_one_letter_code
_entity_poly.pdbx_strand_id
1 'polypeptide(L)'
;MAEGFIRFDRVRKVYQAGEVAVTALHDASFDIERGEICVIVGESGAGKTTLLNILGGMDSLTDGSVIVDGKEVSSFSKSELTAYRRHDVGFVFQFYNLIPNLTALENIEIAAKLSPMALNARQVLEQVGLKDRAANFPAQLSGGEQQRVAIARALAKNPKLLLCDEPTGALDYHTGKAILKLLQDTSRRQGMTVIIITHNKALCDMADRVIRVKSGTVQSVSVNPHATPIEEIEW
;
A
#
# COMPACT_ATOMS: atom_id res chain seq x y z
N MET A 1 -11.15 14.47 20.27
CA MET A 1 -10.32 13.36 19.79
C MET A 1 -9.76 13.81 18.46
N ALA A 2 -8.45 13.67 18.22
CA ALA A 2 -7.88 13.97 16.90
C ALA A 2 -8.58 13.04 15.89
N GLU A 3 -9.02 13.59 14.77
CA GLU A 3 -9.55 12.75 13.68
C GLU A 3 -8.41 11.95 13.09
N GLY A 4 -8.55 10.62 13.01
CA GLY A 4 -7.57 9.74 12.40
C GLY A 4 -7.28 10.15 10.94
N PHE A 5 -6.09 9.85 10.44
CA PHE A 5 -5.71 10.14 9.04
C PHE A 5 -6.57 9.37 8.04
N ILE A 6 -6.91 8.12 8.36
CA ILE A 6 -7.83 7.27 7.60
C ILE A 6 -8.94 6.84 8.53
N ARG A 7 -10.21 6.92 8.06
CA ARG A 7 -11.38 6.37 8.75
C ARG A 7 -12.23 5.58 7.77
N PHE A 8 -12.53 4.34 8.13
CA PHE A 8 -13.60 3.53 7.55
C PHE A 8 -14.79 3.54 8.51
N ASP A 9 -15.96 3.88 8.03
CA ASP A 9 -17.20 3.85 8.81
C ASP A 9 -18.23 2.97 8.12
N ARG A 10 -18.50 1.79 8.70
CA ARG A 10 -19.48 0.79 8.25
C ARG A 10 -19.42 0.49 6.77
N VAL A 11 -18.19 0.38 6.23
CA VAL A 11 -17.95 0.14 4.81
C VAL A 11 -18.43 -1.26 4.42
N ARG A 12 -19.36 -1.30 3.48
CA ARG A 12 -19.87 -2.52 2.87
C ARG A 12 -19.51 -2.55 1.39
N LYS A 13 -19.13 -3.74 0.89
CA LYS A 13 -18.90 -3.97 -0.54
C LYS A 13 -19.59 -5.24 -0.99
N VAL A 14 -20.43 -5.10 -2.00
CA VAL A 14 -21.09 -6.21 -2.68
C VAL A 14 -20.70 -6.18 -4.15
N TYR A 15 -20.17 -7.27 -4.65
CA TYR A 15 -19.96 -7.48 -6.08
C TYR A 15 -21.12 -8.23 -6.67
N GLN A 16 -21.62 -7.74 -7.82
CA GLN A 16 -22.67 -8.40 -8.57
C GLN A 16 -22.04 -9.17 -9.75
N ALA A 17 -22.18 -10.49 -9.76
CA ALA A 17 -21.72 -11.35 -10.85
C ALA A 17 -22.93 -12.07 -11.46
N GLY A 18 -23.59 -11.43 -12.42
CA GLY A 18 -24.87 -11.88 -12.95
C GLY A 18 -25.96 -11.88 -11.87
N GLU A 19 -26.58 -13.05 -11.61
CA GLU A 19 -27.61 -13.21 -10.58
C GLU A 19 -27.02 -13.44 -9.16
N VAL A 20 -25.71 -13.66 -9.05
CA VAL A 20 -25.06 -13.96 -7.77
C VAL A 20 -24.47 -12.68 -7.18
N ALA A 21 -24.86 -12.35 -5.94
CA ALA A 21 -24.28 -11.27 -5.16
C ALA A 21 -23.24 -11.84 -4.17
N VAL A 22 -22.00 -11.34 -4.22
CA VAL A 22 -20.94 -11.73 -3.29
C VAL A 22 -20.61 -10.54 -2.42
N THR A 23 -20.86 -10.64 -1.12
CA THR A 23 -20.46 -9.62 -0.14
C THR A 23 -19.00 -9.81 0.22
N ALA A 24 -18.15 -8.86 -0.20
CA ALA A 24 -16.72 -8.89 0.06
C ALA A 24 -16.34 -8.17 1.37
N LEU A 25 -17.14 -7.18 1.79
CA LEU A 25 -16.96 -6.48 3.07
C LEU A 25 -18.30 -6.31 3.77
N HIS A 26 -18.30 -6.56 5.10
CA HIS A 26 -19.43 -6.43 6.00
C HIS A 26 -19.11 -5.38 7.05
N ASP A 27 -19.67 -4.17 6.92
CA ASP A 27 -19.64 -3.08 7.91
C ASP A 27 -18.23 -2.81 8.50
N ALA A 28 -17.20 -2.82 7.64
CA ALA A 28 -15.82 -2.61 8.08
C ALA A 28 -15.65 -1.20 8.66
N SER A 29 -15.23 -1.13 9.93
CA SER A 29 -15.02 0.13 10.65
C SER A 29 -13.69 0.10 11.39
N PHE A 30 -12.83 1.10 11.14
CA PHE A 30 -11.55 1.29 11.82
C PHE A 30 -10.96 2.66 11.49
N ASP A 31 -10.00 3.10 12.32
CA ASP A 31 -9.22 4.32 12.10
C ASP A 31 -7.73 3.98 12.03
N ILE A 32 -6.95 4.79 11.28
CA ILE A 32 -5.49 4.71 11.19
C ILE A 32 -4.95 6.13 11.32
N GLU A 33 -3.91 6.30 12.15
CA GLU A 33 -3.29 7.61 12.37
C GLU A 33 -2.27 7.94 11.27
N ARG A 34 -1.96 9.22 11.13
CA ARG A 34 -0.94 9.69 10.18
C ARG A 34 0.45 9.17 10.56
N GLY A 35 1.21 8.69 9.57
CA GLY A 35 2.57 8.19 9.75
C GLY A 35 2.65 6.79 10.36
N GLU A 36 1.52 6.13 10.64
CA GLU A 36 1.51 4.74 11.08
C GLU A 36 1.86 3.77 9.94
N ILE A 37 2.52 2.69 10.31
CA ILE A 37 2.57 1.47 9.51
C ILE A 37 1.44 0.59 10.01
N CYS A 38 0.45 0.36 9.16
CA CYS A 38 -0.68 -0.52 9.47
C CYS A 38 -0.57 -1.82 8.66
N VAL A 39 -0.64 -2.95 9.36
CA VAL A 39 -0.73 -4.27 8.73
C VAL A 39 -2.17 -4.77 8.79
N ILE A 40 -2.75 -5.03 7.63
CA ILE A 40 -4.06 -5.67 7.50
C ILE A 40 -3.82 -7.15 7.18
N VAL A 41 -4.11 -8.03 8.14
CA VAL A 41 -3.81 -9.46 8.04
C VAL A 41 -5.08 -10.30 7.99
N GLY A 42 -5.06 -11.35 7.18
CA GLY A 42 -6.15 -12.31 7.05
C GLY A 42 -5.88 -13.35 5.97
N GLU A 43 -6.69 -14.38 5.91
CA GLU A 43 -6.59 -15.45 4.91
C GLU A 43 -6.84 -14.91 3.48
N SER A 44 -6.49 -15.72 2.47
CA SER A 44 -6.84 -15.39 1.08
C SER A 44 -8.37 -15.29 0.94
N GLY A 45 -8.85 -14.31 0.19
CA GLY A 45 -10.29 -14.07 0.04
C GLY A 45 -10.98 -13.38 1.23
N ALA A 46 -10.25 -12.99 2.29
CA ALA A 46 -10.82 -12.33 3.47
C ALA A 46 -11.34 -10.90 3.22
N GLY A 47 -11.13 -10.31 2.03
CA GLY A 47 -11.55 -8.94 1.70
C GLY A 47 -10.43 -7.89 1.78
N LYS A 48 -9.18 -8.28 2.07
CA LYS A 48 -8.05 -7.36 2.24
C LYS A 48 -7.78 -6.49 1.00
N THR A 49 -7.68 -7.13 -0.18
CA THR A 49 -7.47 -6.40 -1.45
C THR A 49 -8.66 -5.49 -1.79
N THR A 50 -9.88 -5.87 -1.41
CA THR A 50 -11.06 -5.00 -1.56
C THR A 50 -10.94 -3.74 -0.69
N LEU A 51 -10.53 -3.88 0.59
CA LEU A 51 -10.24 -2.73 1.46
C LEU A 51 -9.18 -1.81 0.85
N LEU A 52 -8.07 -2.39 0.38
CA LEU A 52 -6.97 -1.65 -0.22
C LEU A 52 -7.42 -0.90 -1.49
N ASN A 53 -8.21 -1.55 -2.36
CA ASN A 53 -8.70 -0.96 -3.60
C ASN A 53 -9.68 0.19 -3.34
N ILE A 54 -10.57 0.05 -2.35
CA ILE A 54 -11.49 1.13 -1.95
C ILE A 54 -10.68 2.30 -1.38
N LEU A 55 -9.77 2.04 -0.45
CA LEU A 55 -8.90 3.06 0.14
C LEU A 55 -8.08 3.80 -0.93
N GLY A 56 -7.58 3.08 -1.91
CA GLY A 56 -6.80 3.64 -3.01
C GLY A 56 -7.62 4.29 -4.12
N GLY A 57 -8.96 4.29 -4.02
CA GLY A 57 -9.85 4.86 -5.03
C GLY A 57 -9.83 4.10 -6.36
N MET A 58 -9.47 2.81 -6.35
CA MET A 58 -9.52 1.92 -7.52
C MET A 58 -10.86 1.19 -7.62
N ASP A 59 -11.59 1.08 -6.51
CA ASP A 59 -12.93 0.50 -6.44
C ASP A 59 -13.84 1.40 -5.59
N SER A 60 -15.15 1.27 -5.76
CA SER A 60 -16.16 1.97 -4.98
C SER A 60 -16.74 1.06 -3.90
N LEU A 61 -17.16 1.62 -2.78
CA LEU A 61 -17.96 0.91 -1.78
C LEU A 61 -19.44 0.81 -2.22
N THR A 62 -20.20 -0.06 -1.58
CA THR A 62 -21.66 -0.17 -1.79
C THR A 62 -22.40 0.70 -0.77
N ASP A 63 -21.91 0.77 0.48
CA ASP A 63 -22.50 1.55 1.57
C ASP A 63 -21.41 1.91 2.60
N GLY A 64 -21.66 2.93 3.42
CA GLY A 64 -20.71 3.46 4.40
C GLY A 64 -19.91 4.64 3.87
N SER A 65 -18.80 4.96 4.53
CA SER A 65 -17.91 6.05 4.09
C SER A 65 -16.43 5.77 4.37
N VAL A 66 -15.55 6.37 3.55
CA VAL A 66 -14.10 6.35 3.74
C VAL A 66 -13.57 7.78 3.68
N ILE A 67 -12.92 8.20 4.77
CA ILE A 67 -12.30 9.51 4.91
C ILE A 67 -10.79 9.33 4.94
N VAL A 68 -10.07 10.15 4.16
CA VAL A 68 -8.59 10.20 4.15
C VAL A 68 -8.17 11.66 4.20
N ASP A 69 -7.32 12.00 5.17
CA ASP A 69 -6.80 13.38 5.35
C ASP A 69 -7.95 14.42 5.42
N GLY A 70 -9.03 14.08 6.15
CA GLY A 70 -10.22 14.93 6.31
C GLY A 70 -11.13 15.02 5.08
N LYS A 71 -10.86 14.27 4.00
CA LYS A 71 -11.68 14.27 2.78
C LYS A 71 -12.41 12.93 2.64
N GLU A 72 -13.71 12.98 2.38
CA GLU A 72 -14.51 11.78 2.11
C GLU A 72 -14.25 11.26 0.69
N VAL A 73 -13.25 10.38 0.56
CA VAL A 73 -12.85 9.82 -0.75
C VAL A 73 -13.91 8.92 -1.39
N SER A 74 -14.80 8.36 -0.58
CA SER A 74 -15.93 7.56 -1.05
C SER A 74 -16.97 8.35 -1.85
N SER A 75 -17.03 9.67 -1.68
CA SER A 75 -17.91 10.58 -2.42
C SER A 75 -17.27 11.19 -3.67
N PHE A 76 -15.99 10.91 -3.93
CA PHE A 76 -15.26 11.52 -5.04
C PHE A 76 -15.80 11.09 -6.40
N SER A 77 -15.90 12.04 -7.31
CA SER A 77 -16.10 11.81 -8.75
C SER A 77 -14.91 11.06 -9.37
N LYS A 78 -15.09 10.52 -10.58
CA LYS A 78 -14.01 9.84 -11.31
C LYS A 78 -12.77 10.71 -11.51
N SER A 79 -12.95 12.02 -11.73
CA SER A 79 -11.84 12.96 -11.91
C SER A 79 -11.10 13.22 -10.59
N GLU A 80 -11.82 13.35 -9.48
CA GLU A 80 -11.25 13.50 -8.13
C GLU A 80 -10.50 12.24 -7.68
N LEU A 81 -11.06 11.05 -7.93
CA LEU A 81 -10.35 9.78 -7.70
C LEU A 81 -9.07 9.69 -8.54
N THR A 82 -9.08 10.20 -9.77
CA THR A 82 -7.88 10.24 -10.61
C THR A 82 -6.83 11.18 -10.03
N ALA A 83 -7.24 12.37 -9.55
CA ALA A 83 -6.35 13.31 -8.87
C ALA A 83 -5.81 12.72 -7.55
N TYR A 84 -6.66 12.08 -6.75
CA TYR A 84 -6.30 11.39 -5.51
C TYR A 84 -5.22 10.32 -5.73
N ARG A 85 -5.44 9.40 -6.69
CA ARG A 85 -4.43 8.39 -7.06
C ARG A 85 -3.15 9.00 -7.59
N ARG A 86 -3.24 10.14 -8.29
CA ARG A 86 -2.09 10.83 -8.87
C ARG A 86 -1.21 11.45 -7.81
N HIS A 87 -1.79 12.11 -6.80
CA HIS A 87 -1.07 12.99 -5.89
C HIS A 87 -0.89 12.41 -4.49
N ASP A 88 -1.91 11.72 -3.96
CA ASP A 88 -1.93 11.34 -2.55
C ASP A 88 -1.56 9.86 -2.30
N VAL A 89 -1.72 8.99 -3.30
CA VAL A 89 -1.57 7.53 -3.12
C VAL A 89 -0.44 6.95 -3.97
N GLY A 90 0.45 6.18 -3.35
CA GLY A 90 1.37 5.26 -4.00
C GLY A 90 0.88 3.81 -3.90
N PHE A 91 1.05 3.02 -4.96
CA PHE A 91 0.71 1.60 -4.97
C PHE A 91 1.93 0.74 -5.21
N VAL A 92 2.06 -0.33 -4.41
CA VAL A 92 3.04 -1.41 -4.56
C VAL A 92 2.26 -2.72 -4.64
N PHE A 93 2.34 -3.42 -5.77
CA PHE A 93 1.63 -4.65 -6.04
C PHE A 93 2.54 -5.87 -5.88
N GLN A 94 1.94 -7.03 -5.65
CA GLN A 94 2.65 -8.31 -5.55
C GLN A 94 3.42 -8.66 -6.84
N PHE A 95 2.88 -8.35 -8.01
CA PHE A 95 3.47 -8.60 -9.34
C PHE A 95 4.06 -7.33 -9.95
N TYR A 96 4.84 -6.57 -9.23
CA TYR A 96 5.63 -5.39 -9.62
C TYR A 96 4.95 -4.40 -10.58
N ASN A 97 4.24 -4.86 -11.61
CA ASN A 97 3.53 -4.08 -12.64
C ASN A 97 4.43 -3.02 -13.29
N LEU A 98 5.69 -3.37 -13.56
CA LEU A 98 6.60 -2.51 -14.30
C LEU A 98 6.25 -2.52 -15.78
N ILE A 99 6.48 -1.39 -16.45
CA ILE A 99 6.33 -1.29 -17.90
C ILE A 99 7.55 -1.96 -18.54
N PRO A 100 7.38 -3.08 -19.27
CA PRO A 100 8.51 -3.94 -19.70
C PRO A 100 9.45 -3.25 -20.67
N ASN A 101 8.96 -2.30 -21.46
CA ASN A 101 9.73 -1.57 -22.48
C ASN A 101 10.37 -0.27 -21.96
N LEU A 102 10.30 -0.02 -20.65
CA LEU A 102 10.96 1.09 -19.98
C LEU A 102 12.03 0.56 -19.04
N THR A 103 13.14 1.25 -18.96
CA THR A 103 14.21 0.97 -17.98
C THR A 103 13.74 1.18 -16.55
N ALA A 104 14.51 0.76 -15.56
CA ALA A 104 14.23 1.00 -14.14
C ALA A 104 14.02 2.50 -13.86
N LEU A 105 14.89 3.35 -14.37
CA LEU A 105 14.75 4.80 -14.19
C LEU A 105 13.52 5.35 -14.88
N GLU A 106 13.24 4.98 -16.12
CA GLU A 106 12.08 5.45 -16.88
C GLU A 106 10.75 5.02 -16.25
N ASN A 107 10.68 3.82 -15.66
CA ASN A 107 9.53 3.37 -14.88
C ASN A 107 9.23 4.28 -13.68
N ILE A 108 10.26 4.87 -13.07
CA ILE A 108 10.12 5.83 -11.97
C ILE A 108 9.76 7.22 -12.51
N GLU A 109 10.47 7.66 -13.54
CA GLU A 109 10.27 9.00 -14.13
C GLU A 109 8.84 9.21 -14.66
N ILE A 110 8.25 8.19 -15.30
CA ILE A 110 6.87 8.29 -15.81
C ILE A 110 5.87 8.53 -14.66
N ALA A 111 6.09 7.91 -13.50
CA ALA A 111 5.24 8.13 -12.33
C ALA A 111 5.51 9.51 -11.68
N ALA A 112 6.77 9.91 -11.60
CA ALA A 112 7.16 11.22 -11.08
C ALA A 112 6.49 12.37 -11.87
N LYS A 113 6.42 12.26 -13.20
CA LYS A 113 5.76 13.26 -14.07
C LYS A 113 4.27 13.48 -13.76
N LEU A 114 3.64 12.56 -13.04
CA LEU A 114 2.22 12.68 -12.67
C LEU A 114 2.00 13.60 -11.47
N SER A 115 3.01 13.86 -10.64
CA SER A 115 2.88 14.65 -9.40
C SER A 115 3.69 15.94 -9.48
N PRO A 116 3.10 17.09 -9.14
CA PRO A 116 3.83 18.36 -9.04
C PRO A 116 4.81 18.39 -7.87
N MET A 117 4.62 17.50 -6.88
CA MET A 117 5.47 17.36 -5.70
C MET A 117 6.47 16.20 -5.81
N ALA A 118 6.69 15.70 -7.03
CA ALA A 118 7.52 14.54 -7.27
C ALA A 118 8.96 14.72 -6.78
N LEU A 119 9.52 13.64 -6.26
CA LEU A 119 10.91 13.51 -5.90
C LEU A 119 11.77 13.27 -7.16
N ASN A 120 13.05 13.55 -7.08
CA ASN A 120 13.98 13.24 -8.17
C ASN A 120 14.10 11.72 -8.36
N ALA A 121 13.72 11.22 -9.54
CA ALA A 121 13.66 9.79 -9.83
C ALA A 121 15.01 9.06 -9.63
N ARG A 122 16.14 9.71 -9.98
CA ARG A 122 17.49 9.14 -9.78
C ARG A 122 17.83 9.01 -8.30
N GLN A 123 17.49 10.03 -7.51
CA GLN A 123 17.70 9.98 -6.05
C GLN A 123 16.85 8.89 -5.41
N VAL A 124 15.59 8.74 -5.81
CA VAL A 124 14.72 7.67 -5.31
C VAL A 124 15.24 6.29 -5.71
N LEU A 125 15.73 6.13 -6.96
CA LEU A 125 16.35 4.88 -7.41
C LEU A 125 17.61 4.54 -6.58
N GLU A 126 18.42 5.54 -6.23
CA GLU A 126 19.59 5.37 -5.36
C GLU A 126 19.19 4.99 -3.93
N GLN A 127 18.13 5.60 -3.37
CA GLN A 127 17.61 5.28 -2.04
C GLN A 127 17.17 3.81 -1.92
N VAL A 128 16.67 3.20 -2.99
CA VAL A 128 16.32 1.78 -3.01
C VAL A 128 17.51 0.87 -3.39
N GLY A 129 18.73 1.41 -3.47
CA GLY A 129 19.96 0.66 -3.72
C GLY A 129 20.12 0.16 -5.17
N LEU A 130 19.56 0.87 -6.15
CA LEU A 130 19.55 0.46 -7.55
C LEU A 130 20.21 1.48 -8.50
N LYS A 131 21.13 2.32 -8.00
CA LYS A 131 21.83 3.33 -8.80
C LYS A 131 22.42 2.76 -10.10
N ASP A 132 23.11 1.62 -9.97
CA ASP A 132 23.82 0.96 -11.09
C ASP A 132 22.89 0.17 -12.02
N ARG A 133 21.61 0.10 -11.70
CA ARG A 133 20.56 -0.58 -12.48
C ARG A 133 19.66 0.38 -13.25
N ALA A 134 19.97 1.67 -13.27
CA ALA A 134 19.13 2.71 -13.88
C ALA A 134 18.73 2.43 -15.34
N ALA A 135 19.66 1.90 -16.13
CA ALA A 135 19.48 1.59 -17.55
C ALA A 135 18.96 0.16 -17.82
N ASN A 136 18.78 -0.68 -16.79
CA ASN A 136 18.29 -2.04 -16.96
C ASN A 136 16.78 -2.07 -17.21
N PHE A 137 16.34 -2.93 -18.12
CA PHE A 137 14.94 -3.25 -18.33
C PHE A 137 14.44 -4.26 -17.28
N PRO A 138 13.12 -4.33 -17.00
CA PRO A 138 12.56 -5.28 -16.03
C PRO A 138 13.03 -6.72 -16.22
N ALA A 139 13.14 -7.21 -17.46
CA ALA A 139 13.63 -8.56 -17.77
C ALA A 139 15.10 -8.82 -17.37
N GLN A 140 15.87 -7.78 -17.09
CA GLN A 140 17.27 -7.85 -16.69
C GLN A 140 17.45 -7.70 -15.17
N LEU A 141 16.35 -7.57 -14.43
CA LEU A 141 16.34 -7.39 -13.00
C LEU A 141 15.82 -8.64 -12.30
N SER A 142 16.41 -8.97 -11.15
CA SER A 142 15.84 -9.99 -10.25
C SER A 142 14.48 -9.55 -9.71
N GLY A 143 13.68 -10.49 -9.18
CA GLY A 143 12.38 -10.18 -8.59
C GLY A 143 12.46 -9.11 -7.49
N GLY A 144 13.47 -9.20 -6.61
CA GLY A 144 13.69 -8.20 -5.57
C GLY A 144 14.13 -6.84 -6.12
N GLU A 145 14.90 -6.79 -7.21
CA GLU A 145 15.25 -5.54 -7.89
C GLU A 145 14.00 -4.92 -8.54
N GLN A 146 13.15 -5.73 -9.20
CA GLN A 146 11.89 -5.27 -9.79
C GLN A 146 10.96 -4.71 -8.71
N GLN A 147 10.86 -5.37 -7.54
CA GLN A 147 10.04 -4.88 -6.43
C GLN A 147 10.59 -3.55 -5.89
N ARG A 148 11.89 -3.39 -5.75
CA ARG A 148 12.50 -2.11 -5.36
C ARG A 148 12.23 -1.01 -6.39
N VAL A 149 12.25 -1.30 -7.69
CA VAL A 149 11.83 -0.34 -8.73
C VAL A 149 10.35 0.02 -8.59
N ALA A 150 9.46 -0.94 -8.32
CA ALA A 150 8.04 -0.69 -8.10
C ALA A 150 7.79 0.21 -6.87
N ILE A 151 8.52 -0.02 -5.78
CA ILE A 151 8.49 0.84 -4.59
C ILE A 151 9.01 2.24 -4.93
N ALA A 152 10.17 2.34 -5.58
CA ALA A 152 10.74 3.62 -6.01
C ALA A 152 9.77 4.41 -6.90
N ARG A 153 9.10 3.74 -7.82
CA ARG A 153 8.05 4.33 -8.66
C ARG A 153 6.89 4.90 -7.84
N ALA A 154 6.45 4.17 -6.82
CA ALA A 154 5.38 4.64 -5.93
C ALA A 154 5.85 5.84 -5.10
N LEU A 155 7.06 5.79 -4.53
CA LEU A 155 7.66 6.83 -3.70
C LEU A 155 7.99 8.11 -4.48
N ALA A 156 8.37 7.99 -5.76
CA ALA A 156 8.76 9.15 -6.59
C ALA A 156 7.64 10.18 -6.74
N LYS A 157 6.39 9.81 -6.57
CA LYS A 157 5.24 10.72 -6.54
C LYS A 157 5.17 11.57 -5.28
N ASN A 158 5.95 11.23 -4.24
CA ASN A 158 5.88 11.80 -2.89
C ASN A 158 4.48 11.69 -2.27
N PRO A 159 3.91 10.47 -2.18
CA PRO A 159 2.54 10.28 -1.73
C PRO A 159 2.42 10.44 -0.21
N LYS A 160 1.22 10.78 0.28
CA LYS A 160 0.89 10.77 1.71
C LYS A 160 0.61 9.36 2.24
N LEU A 161 0.16 8.48 1.36
CA LEU A 161 -0.30 7.13 1.64
C LEU A 161 0.33 6.13 0.67
N LEU A 162 1.00 5.12 1.20
CA LEU A 162 1.55 4.00 0.43
C LEU A 162 0.74 2.74 0.72
N LEU A 163 0.19 2.14 -0.32
CA LEU A 163 -0.62 0.93 -0.27
C LEU A 163 0.16 -0.24 -0.85
N CYS A 164 0.43 -1.26 -0.05
CA CYS A 164 1.23 -2.41 -0.42
C CYS A 164 0.39 -3.70 -0.37
N ASP A 165 0.18 -4.33 -1.52
CA ASP A 165 -0.50 -5.63 -1.64
C ASP A 165 0.54 -6.74 -1.71
N GLU A 166 0.69 -7.51 -0.62
CA GLU A 166 1.63 -8.64 -0.49
C GLU A 166 3.06 -8.27 -0.99
N PRO A 167 3.69 -7.20 -0.48
CA PRO A 167 4.91 -6.64 -1.07
C PRO A 167 6.12 -7.60 -1.06
N THR A 168 6.05 -8.69 -0.32
CA THR A 168 7.09 -9.72 -0.19
C THR A 168 6.66 -11.10 -0.69
N GLY A 169 5.42 -11.25 -1.15
CA GLY A 169 4.82 -12.55 -1.45
C GLY A 169 5.50 -13.35 -2.59
N ALA A 170 6.28 -12.70 -3.44
CA ALA A 170 7.03 -13.32 -4.55
C ALA A 170 8.55 -13.32 -4.31
N LEU A 171 9.02 -13.02 -3.08
CA LEU A 171 10.43 -12.85 -2.75
C LEU A 171 10.93 -13.91 -1.78
N ASP A 172 12.23 -14.18 -1.84
CA ASP A 172 12.90 -14.95 -0.79
C ASP A 172 12.96 -14.15 0.53
N TYR A 173 13.23 -14.85 1.62
CA TYR A 173 13.25 -14.29 2.98
C TYR A 173 14.15 -13.03 3.11
N HIS A 174 15.41 -13.11 2.64
CA HIS A 174 16.36 -12.01 2.80
C HIS A 174 15.96 -10.78 1.99
N THR A 175 15.52 -10.99 0.76
CA THR A 175 15.01 -9.92 -0.10
C THR A 175 13.73 -9.33 0.47
N GLY A 176 12.80 -10.16 0.96
CA GLY A 176 11.58 -9.71 1.61
C GLY A 176 11.87 -8.83 2.83
N LYS A 177 12.79 -9.25 3.69
CA LYS A 177 13.22 -8.49 4.87
C LYS A 177 13.81 -7.12 4.50
N ALA A 178 14.64 -7.06 3.45
CA ALA A 178 15.18 -5.80 2.95
C ALA A 178 14.10 -4.85 2.40
N ILE A 179 13.08 -5.39 1.73
CA ILE A 179 11.92 -4.60 1.26
C ILE A 179 11.12 -4.02 2.42
N LEU A 180 10.82 -4.82 3.43
CA LEU A 180 10.06 -4.36 4.60
C LEU A 180 10.84 -3.31 5.40
N LYS A 181 12.18 -3.50 5.52
CA LYS A 181 13.04 -2.47 6.11
C LYS A 181 12.99 -1.16 5.34
N LEU A 182 13.07 -1.21 4.01
CA LEU A 182 12.94 -0.03 3.17
C LEU A 182 11.61 0.70 3.41
N LEU A 183 10.49 -0.04 3.50
CA LEU A 183 9.16 0.52 3.78
C LEU A 183 9.11 1.15 5.18
N GLN A 184 9.63 0.46 6.20
CA GLN A 184 9.67 0.94 7.58
C GLN A 184 10.53 2.22 7.69
N ASP A 185 11.74 2.19 7.15
CA ASP A 185 12.65 3.34 7.16
C ASP A 185 12.05 4.55 6.43
N THR A 186 11.39 4.31 5.28
CA THR A 186 10.77 5.39 4.49
C THR A 186 9.60 6.02 5.24
N SER A 187 8.72 5.20 5.84
CA SER A 187 7.62 5.67 6.67
C SER A 187 8.13 6.55 7.81
N ARG A 188 9.11 6.06 8.56
CA ARG A 188 9.68 6.79 9.73
C ARG A 188 10.36 8.09 9.34
N ARG A 189 11.11 8.12 8.23
CA ARG A 189 11.85 9.32 7.79
C ARG A 189 10.94 10.39 7.18
N GLN A 190 9.89 9.98 6.47
CA GLN A 190 9.03 10.89 5.71
C GLN A 190 7.70 11.18 6.39
N GLY A 191 7.37 10.50 7.50
CA GLY A 191 6.05 10.59 8.14
C GLY A 191 4.90 10.09 7.26
N MET A 192 5.22 9.20 6.29
CA MET A 192 4.27 8.66 5.35
C MET A 192 3.50 7.50 5.99
N THR A 193 2.19 7.48 5.81
CA THR A 193 1.36 6.35 6.25
C THR A 193 1.52 5.20 5.28
N VAL A 194 1.79 3.99 5.80
CA VAL A 194 1.99 2.78 5.00
C VAL A 194 0.98 1.72 5.41
N ILE A 195 0.23 1.21 4.44
CA ILE A 195 -0.70 0.09 4.64
C ILE A 195 -0.13 -1.13 3.92
N ILE A 196 0.08 -2.21 4.65
CA ILE A 196 0.53 -3.49 4.11
C ILE A 196 -0.58 -4.51 4.30
N ILE A 197 -1.12 -5.04 3.22
CA ILE A 197 -2.00 -6.21 3.31
C ILE A 197 -1.18 -7.47 3.07
N THR A 198 -1.37 -8.48 3.94
CA THR A 198 -0.62 -9.73 3.87
C THR A 198 -1.37 -10.89 4.54
N HIS A 199 -0.99 -12.11 4.20
CA HIS A 199 -1.39 -13.31 4.96
C HIS A 199 -0.31 -13.74 5.97
N ASN A 200 0.89 -13.13 5.93
CA ASN A 200 1.98 -13.41 6.87
C ASN A 200 1.75 -12.70 8.21
N LYS A 201 1.44 -13.49 9.25
CA LYS A 201 1.15 -12.97 10.60
C LYS A 201 2.38 -12.42 11.32
N ALA A 202 3.59 -12.87 10.98
CA ALA A 202 4.81 -12.39 11.61
C ALA A 202 5.03 -10.88 11.36
N LEU A 203 4.52 -10.34 10.25
CA LEU A 203 4.62 -8.91 9.94
C LEU A 203 3.76 -8.02 10.87
N CYS A 204 2.87 -8.61 11.68
CA CYS A 204 2.10 -7.83 12.65
C CYS A 204 2.99 -7.12 13.68
N ASP A 205 4.14 -7.70 14.03
CA ASP A 205 5.00 -7.17 15.09
C ASP A 205 5.75 -5.89 14.66
N MET A 206 5.96 -5.68 13.34
CA MET A 206 6.57 -4.44 12.83
C MET A 206 5.58 -3.26 12.71
N ALA A 207 4.30 -3.52 12.84
CA ALA A 207 3.25 -2.54 12.63
C ALA A 207 2.93 -1.73 13.89
N ASP A 208 2.61 -0.44 13.71
CA ASP A 208 2.04 0.39 14.77
C ASP A 208 0.57 0.00 15.04
N ARG A 209 -0.12 -0.45 13.99
CA ARG A 209 -1.52 -0.89 14.04
C ARG A 209 -1.71 -2.17 13.25
N VAL A 210 -2.46 -3.10 13.82
CA VAL A 210 -2.83 -4.36 13.18
C VAL A 210 -4.33 -4.47 13.06
N ILE A 211 -4.82 -4.69 11.85
CA ILE A 211 -6.23 -4.95 11.55
C ILE A 211 -6.37 -6.39 11.09
N ARG A 212 -7.16 -7.18 11.83
CA ARG A 212 -7.41 -8.58 11.48
C ARG A 212 -8.74 -8.69 10.74
N VAL A 213 -8.69 -9.24 9.54
CA VAL A 213 -9.87 -9.40 8.67
C VAL A 213 -10.13 -10.88 8.42
N LYS A 214 -11.40 -11.29 8.56
CA LYS A 214 -11.86 -12.64 8.26
C LYS A 214 -13.23 -12.59 7.60
N SER A 215 -13.37 -13.25 6.45
CA SER A 215 -14.63 -13.34 5.70
C SER A 215 -15.35 -11.98 5.53
N GLY A 216 -14.61 -10.97 5.11
CA GLY A 216 -15.13 -9.61 4.86
C GLY A 216 -15.40 -8.77 6.11
N THR A 217 -15.11 -9.28 7.31
CA THR A 217 -15.39 -8.59 8.58
C THR A 217 -14.10 -8.25 9.32
N VAL A 218 -14.01 -7.05 9.87
CA VAL A 218 -12.93 -6.64 10.78
C VAL A 218 -13.16 -7.32 12.13
N GLN A 219 -12.27 -8.25 12.49
CA GLN A 219 -12.36 -9.01 13.73
C GLN A 219 -11.78 -8.26 14.93
N SER A 220 -10.68 -7.56 14.70
CA SER A 220 -10.01 -6.76 15.74
C SER A 220 -9.14 -5.68 15.13
N VAL A 221 -8.99 -4.61 15.87
CA VAL A 221 -8.01 -3.54 15.63
C VAL A 221 -7.16 -3.44 16.89
N SER A 222 -5.86 -3.57 16.76
CA SER A 222 -4.91 -3.44 17.88
C SER A 222 -3.82 -2.44 17.54
N VAL A 223 -3.46 -1.60 18.50
CA VAL A 223 -2.35 -0.66 18.43
C VAL A 223 -1.16 -1.28 19.14
N ASN A 224 -0.01 -1.25 18.50
CA ASN A 224 1.24 -1.71 19.08
C ASN A 224 2.08 -0.48 19.47
N PRO A 225 2.24 -0.17 20.75
CA PRO A 225 3.00 0.98 21.20
C PRO A 225 4.51 0.84 20.97
N HIS A 226 4.99 -0.38 20.73
CA HIS A 226 6.40 -0.71 20.54
C HIS A 226 6.56 -1.62 19.32
N ALA A 227 6.39 -1.03 18.11
CA ALA A 227 6.61 -1.75 16.86
C ALA A 227 8.06 -2.26 16.78
N THR A 228 8.21 -3.57 16.55
CA THR A 228 9.51 -4.24 16.49
C THR A 228 10.24 -3.86 15.19
N PRO A 229 11.53 -3.52 15.23
CA PRO A 229 12.33 -3.38 14.03
C PRO A 229 12.30 -4.65 13.20
N ILE A 230 12.15 -4.51 11.87
CA ILE A 230 12.00 -5.70 11.00
C ILE A 230 13.22 -6.63 11.06
N GLU A 231 14.39 -6.12 11.42
CA GLU A 231 15.60 -6.91 11.59
C GLU A 231 15.51 -7.95 12.69
N GLU A 232 14.66 -7.73 13.69
CA GLU A 232 14.44 -8.60 14.84
C GLU A 232 13.30 -9.60 14.61
N ILE A 233 12.55 -9.49 13.49
CA ILE A 233 11.42 -10.37 13.18
C ILE A 233 11.88 -11.52 12.31
N GLU A 234 11.45 -12.74 12.66
CA GLU A 234 11.66 -13.97 11.89
C GLU A 234 10.30 -14.51 11.40
N TRP A 235 10.21 -15.03 10.14
CA TRP A 235 9.01 -15.64 9.56
C TRP A 235 9.32 -16.77 8.58
#